data_97c02c5caed4d17c503135f44461a0ab
#
_entry.id   97c02c5caed4d17c503135f44461a0ab
#
_cell.length_a   1.000
_cell.length_b   1.000
_cell.length_c   1.000
_cell.angle_alpha   90.00
_cell.angle_beta   90.00
_cell.angle_gamma   90.00
#
_symmetry.space_group_name_H-M   'P 1'
#
loop_
_entity.id
_entity.type
_entity.pdbx_description
1 polymer ?
#
loop_
_entity_poly.entity_id
_entity_poly.type
_entity_poly.pdbx_seq_one_letter_code
_entity_poly.pdbx_strand_id
1 'polypeptide(L)'
;MKNILYTFIALFFSISLNAQFYWTSEHVEINEGMEEEYEKFEAFWGVAKEKAIADGLQAGWSIWKVDPSSNDDNPWADYIIVNIYQSKEQMDANVDWMQIIQDAHKGKTKRSVIRKYIKESTENKYRASSRSYTMQSISNLSEEGLDPEATIKATYIGMEAL
;
A
#
# COMPACT_ATOMS: atom_id res chain seq x y z
N MET A 1 -22.64 -1.67 -43.21
CA MET A 1 -22.48 -0.96 -41.94
C MET A 1 -22.39 -1.85 -40.69
N LYS A 2 -23.06 -3.02 -40.65
CA LYS A 2 -22.95 -3.97 -39.52
C LYS A 2 -21.51 -4.50 -39.28
N ASN A 3 -20.76 -4.77 -40.33
CA ASN A 3 -19.40 -5.35 -40.24
C ASN A 3 -18.36 -4.36 -39.68
N ILE A 4 -18.56 -3.05 -39.87
CA ILE A 4 -17.67 -2.01 -39.35
C ILE A 4 -17.80 -1.91 -37.81
N LEU A 5 -19.01 -2.12 -37.29
CA LEU A 5 -19.26 -2.07 -35.86
C LEU A 5 -18.55 -3.21 -35.12
N TYR A 6 -18.53 -4.41 -35.67
CA TYR A 6 -17.83 -5.57 -35.08
C TYR A 6 -16.31 -5.40 -35.10
N THR A 7 -15.76 -4.75 -36.14
CA THR A 7 -14.32 -4.46 -36.21
C THR A 7 -13.89 -3.46 -35.17
N PHE A 8 -14.73 -2.45 -34.86
CA PHE A 8 -14.48 -1.49 -33.78
C PHE A 8 -14.54 -2.14 -32.40
N ILE A 9 -15.51 -3.03 -32.17
CA ILE A 9 -15.63 -3.76 -30.90
C ILE A 9 -14.42 -4.69 -30.69
N ALA A 10 -13.97 -5.39 -31.75
CA ALA A 10 -12.80 -6.26 -31.65
C ALA A 10 -11.49 -5.49 -31.39
N LEU A 11 -11.35 -4.25 -31.88
CA LEU A 11 -10.17 -3.41 -31.62
C LEU A 11 -10.10 -2.93 -30.15
N PHE A 12 -11.24 -2.76 -29.48
CA PHE A 12 -11.27 -2.38 -28.06
C PHE A 12 -10.91 -3.53 -27.12
N PHE A 13 -11.09 -4.78 -27.54
CA PHE A 13 -10.73 -5.96 -26.73
C PHE A 13 -9.27 -6.41 -26.87
N SER A 14 -8.49 -5.80 -27.76
CA SER A 14 -7.08 -6.19 -28.01
C SER A 14 -6.08 -5.36 -27.21
N ILE A 15 -6.51 -4.45 -26.34
CA ILE A 15 -5.61 -3.83 -25.38
C ILE A 15 -5.45 -4.82 -24.23
N SER A 16 -4.56 -5.78 -24.41
CA SER A 16 -3.98 -6.51 -23.29
C SER A 16 -3.23 -5.48 -22.46
N LEU A 17 -3.92 -4.90 -21.49
CA LEU A 17 -3.30 -4.11 -20.45
C LEU A 17 -2.38 -5.07 -19.69
N ASN A 18 -1.12 -5.11 -20.07
CA ASN A 18 -0.07 -5.54 -19.18
C ASN A 18 -0.12 -4.52 -18.02
N ALA A 19 -0.94 -4.77 -17.03
CA ALA A 19 -1.03 -3.95 -15.84
C ALA A 19 0.32 -4.05 -15.14
N GLN A 20 1.16 -3.07 -15.41
CA GLN A 20 2.47 -2.96 -14.80
C GLN A 20 2.27 -2.30 -13.45
N PHE A 21 2.28 -3.09 -12.39
CA PHE A 21 2.17 -2.57 -11.03
C PHE A 21 3.48 -1.94 -10.58
N TYR A 22 3.35 -0.85 -9.88
CA TYR A 22 4.41 -0.18 -9.15
C TYR A 22 4.12 -0.29 -7.66
N TRP A 23 5.15 -0.45 -6.86
CA TRP A 23 5.01 -0.46 -5.42
C TRP A 23 6.18 0.21 -4.74
N THR A 24 5.93 0.75 -3.57
CA THR A 24 6.99 1.14 -2.65
C THR A 24 6.97 0.19 -1.45
N SER A 25 8.14 -0.24 -1.01
CA SER A 25 8.32 -1.01 0.19
C SER A 25 9.15 -0.19 1.17
N GLU A 26 8.62 0.07 2.35
CA GLU A 26 9.33 0.73 3.43
C GLU A 26 9.62 -0.28 4.54
N HIS A 27 10.88 -0.47 4.84
CA HIS A 27 11.39 -1.38 5.86
C HIS A 27 11.72 -0.55 7.08
N VAL A 28 11.04 -0.81 8.18
CA VAL A 28 11.05 0.01 9.38
C VAL A 28 11.63 -0.78 10.54
N GLU A 29 12.63 -0.21 11.19
CA GLU A 29 13.14 -0.59 12.49
C GLU A 29 12.57 0.37 13.53
N ILE A 30 11.92 -0.14 14.58
CA ILE A 30 11.28 0.71 15.59
C ILE A 30 12.20 0.95 16.79
N ASN A 31 11.91 2.01 17.53
CA ASN A 31 12.56 2.25 18.80
C ASN A 31 12.15 1.19 19.81
N GLU A 32 13.09 0.73 20.63
CA GLU A 32 12.86 -0.30 21.65
C GLU A 32 11.67 0.05 22.56
N GLY A 33 10.77 -0.92 22.73
CA GLY A 33 9.58 -0.78 23.57
C GLY A 33 8.43 0.03 22.94
N MET A 34 8.51 0.41 21.66
CA MET A 34 7.49 1.22 20.98
C MET A 34 6.53 0.41 20.11
N GLU A 35 6.53 -0.92 20.18
CA GLU A 35 5.72 -1.79 19.31
C GLU A 35 4.22 -1.44 19.37
N GLU A 36 3.64 -1.41 20.55
CA GLU A 36 2.20 -1.19 20.72
C GLU A 36 1.78 0.20 20.22
N GLU A 37 2.60 1.22 20.50
CA GLU A 37 2.36 2.58 20.04
C GLU A 37 2.53 2.71 18.53
N TYR A 38 3.52 2.02 17.94
CA TYR A 38 3.73 1.99 16.51
C TYR A 38 2.57 1.30 15.79
N GLU A 39 2.07 0.17 16.28
CA GLU A 39 0.91 -0.51 15.72
C GLU A 39 -0.35 0.37 15.76
N LYS A 40 -0.56 1.13 16.84
CA LYS A 40 -1.65 2.12 16.92
C LYS A 40 -1.45 3.27 15.92
N PHE A 41 -0.22 3.71 15.73
CA PHE A 41 0.14 4.73 14.76
C PHE A 41 -0.12 4.27 13.32
N GLU A 42 0.26 3.05 12.98
CA GLU A 42 0.02 2.49 11.65
C GLU A 42 -1.48 2.19 11.42
N ALA A 43 -2.22 1.79 12.46
CA ALA A 43 -3.67 1.67 12.38
C ALA A 43 -4.35 3.03 12.09
N PHE A 44 -3.84 4.13 12.63
CA PHE A 44 -4.30 5.46 12.27
C PHE A 44 -4.03 5.76 10.78
N TRP A 45 -2.84 5.47 10.27
CA TRP A 45 -2.52 5.62 8.85
C TRP A 45 -3.35 4.72 7.96
N GLY A 46 -3.66 3.49 8.40
CA GLY A 46 -4.50 2.54 7.68
C GLY A 46 -5.86 3.12 7.31
N VAL A 47 -6.50 3.90 8.19
CA VAL A 47 -7.77 4.59 7.88
C VAL A 47 -7.61 5.62 6.77
N ALA A 48 -6.49 6.35 6.74
CA ALA A 48 -6.20 7.30 5.65
C ALA A 48 -5.86 6.57 4.33
N LYS A 49 -5.16 5.43 4.41
CA LYS A 49 -4.84 4.59 3.26
C LYS A 49 -6.09 3.97 2.64
N GLU A 50 -7.02 3.46 3.46
CA GLU A 50 -8.33 3.00 3.00
C GLU A 50 -9.07 4.08 2.20
N LYS A 51 -9.08 5.31 2.68
CA LYS A 51 -9.66 6.45 1.97
C LYS A 51 -8.94 6.73 0.64
N ALA A 52 -7.60 6.74 0.64
CA ALA A 52 -6.82 6.96 -0.57
C ALA A 52 -7.07 5.89 -1.63
N ILE A 53 -7.25 4.64 -1.23
CA ILE A 53 -7.61 3.54 -2.12
C ILE A 53 -9.03 3.75 -2.68
N ALA A 54 -9.99 4.09 -1.82
CA ALA A 54 -11.36 4.36 -2.25
C ALA A 54 -11.46 5.55 -3.23
N ASP A 55 -10.59 6.54 -3.10
CA ASP A 55 -10.50 7.69 -4.00
C ASP A 55 -9.69 7.41 -5.28
N GLY A 56 -9.16 6.20 -5.46
CA GLY A 56 -8.35 5.83 -6.63
C GLY A 56 -6.93 6.45 -6.65
N LEU A 57 -6.47 6.98 -5.53
CA LEU A 57 -5.13 7.58 -5.39
C LEU A 57 -4.04 6.54 -5.17
N GLN A 58 -4.43 5.34 -4.76
CA GLN A 58 -3.57 4.20 -4.48
C GLN A 58 -4.34 2.91 -4.81
N ALA A 59 -3.66 1.85 -5.23
CA ALA A 59 -4.29 0.58 -5.54
C ALA A 59 -4.37 -0.36 -4.33
N GLY A 60 -3.40 -0.25 -3.42
CA GLY A 60 -3.37 -1.10 -2.23
C GLY A 60 -2.36 -0.59 -1.19
N TRP A 61 -2.53 -1.07 0.03
CA TRP A 61 -1.64 -0.82 1.15
C TRP A 61 -1.66 -2.01 2.11
N SER A 62 -0.50 -2.35 2.63
CA SER A 62 -0.37 -3.34 3.69
C SER A 62 0.79 -3.03 4.62
N ILE A 63 0.69 -3.53 5.85
CA ILE A 63 1.78 -3.54 6.81
C ILE A 63 1.98 -4.97 7.31
N TRP A 64 3.23 -5.37 7.42
CA TRP A 64 3.67 -6.70 7.84
C TRP A 64 4.57 -6.56 9.03
N LYS A 65 4.35 -7.37 10.06
CA LYS A 65 5.30 -7.54 11.16
C LYS A 65 6.26 -8.65 10.78
N VAL A 66 7.55 -8.38 10.85
CA VAL A 66 8.56 -9.40 10.58
C VAL A 66 8.63 -10.35 11.78
N ASP A 67 8.55 -11.64 11.53
CA ASP A 67 8.71 -12.65 12.57
C ASP A 67 10.17 -12.65 13.06
N PRO A 68 10.44 -12.34 14.33
CA PRO A 68 11.80 -12.33 14.85
C PRO A 68 12.56 -13.65 14.65
N SER A 69 11.84 -14.78 14.57
CA SER A 69 12.45 -16.08 14.34
C SER A 69 12.93 -16.28 12.90
N SER A 70 12.43 -15.46 11.97
CA SER A 70 12.88 -15.47 10.56
C SER A 70 14.05 -14.54 10.28
N ASN A 71 14.40 -13.67 11.24
CA ASN A 71 15.58 -12.85 11.19
C ASN A 71 16.80 -13.64 11.71
N ASP A 72 17.92 -13.48 11.04
CA ASP A 72 19.22 -13.92 11.56
C ASP A 72 19.74 -12.96 12.65
N ASP A 73 21.02 -13.09 13.02
CA ASP A 73 21.64 -12.25 14.04
C ASP A 73 21.72 -10.75 13.68
N ASN A 74 21.25 -10.37 12.50
CA ASN A 74 21.23 -8.98 12.02
C ASN A 74 19.87 -8.62 11.42
N PRO A 75 18.83 -8.42 12.27
CA PRO A 75 17.49 -8.08 11.81
C PRO A 75 17.52 -6.77 10.98
N TRP A 76 16.87 -6.79 9.84
CA TRP A 76 16.90 -5.69 8.87
C TRP A 76 15.64 -4.84 8.89
N ALA A 77 14.57 -5.29 9.57
CA ALA A 77 13.34 -4.56 9.82
C ALA A 77 12.49 -5.27 10.88
N ASP A 78 11.68 -4.51 11.61
CA ASP A 78 10.60 -5.02 12.46
C ASP A 78 9.27 -5.04 11.72
N TYR A 79 9.08 -4.08 10.80
CA TYR A 79 7.88 -3.97 9.97
C TYR A 79 8.23 -3.64 8.52
N ILE A 80 7.34 -4.10 7.62
CA ILE A 80 7.40 -3.76 6.20
C ILE A 80 6.07 -3.14 5.81
N ILE A 81 6.12 -1.93 5.25
CA ILE A 81 4.95 -1.24 4.71
C ILE A 81 5.03 -1.31 3.19
N VAL A 82 3.95 -1.76 2.55
CA VAL A 82 3.87 -1.85 1.09
C VAL A 82 2.73 -0.94 0.61
N ASN A 83 3.05 -0.07 -0.35
CA ASN A 83 2.07 0.72 -1.09
C ASN A 83 2.07 0.26 -2.54
N ILE A 84 0.89 0.00 -3.10
CA ILE A 84 0.70 -0.54 -4.45
C ILE A 84 0.01 0.51 -5.31
N TYR A 85 0.46 0.64 -6.57
CA TYR A 85 -0.06 1.58 -7.55
C TYR A 85 -0.27 0.89 -8.89
N GLN A 86 -1.32 1.29 -9.62
CA GLN A 86 -1.65 0.74 -10.94
C GLN A 86 -0.77 1.31 -12.04
N SER A 87 -0.14 2.46 -11.82
CA SER A 87 0.75 3.10 -12.78
C SER A 87 1.81 3.96 -12.09
N LYS A 88 2.82 4.33 -12.85
CA LYS A 88 3.84 5.26 -12.37
C LYS A 88 3.27 6.65 -12.10
N GLU A 89 2.32 7.09 -12.93
CA GLU A 89 1.65 8.39 -12.77
C GLU A 89 0.86 8.44 -11.46
N GLN A 90 0.18 7.34 -11.09
CA GLN A 90 -0.52 7.24 -9.81
C GLN A 90 0.47 7.28 -8.64
N MET A 91 1.61 6.59 -8.75
CA MET A 91 2.66 6.59 -7.73
C MET A 91 3.31 7.97 -7.55
N ASP A 92 3.55 8.67 -8.65
CA ASP A 92 4.21 9.99 -8.67
C ASP A 92 3.23 11.15 -8.39
N ALA A 93 1.93 10.86 -8.24
CA ALA A 93 0.93 11.89 -8.00
C ALA A 93 1.18 12.64 -6.69
N ASN A 94 1.03 13.97 -6.74
CA ASN A 94 1.13 14.80 -5.55
C ASN A 94 -0.18 14.72 -4.75
N VAL A 95 -0.22 13.82 -3.78
CA VAL A 95 -1.40 13.59 -2.92
C VAL A 95 -1.38 14.53 -1.71
N ASP A 96 -2.46 15.26 -1.49
CA ASP A 96 -2.65 16.02 -0.26
C ASP A 96 -3.06 15.10 0.90
N TRP A 97 -2.05 14.48 1.52
CA TRP A 97 -2.24 13.58 2.65
C TRP A 97 -2.92 14.23 3.84
N MET A 98 -2.75 15.55 4.03
CA MET A 98 -3.43 16.26 5.12
C MET A 98 -4.94 16.30 4.90
N GLN A 99 -5.38 16.57 3.68
CA GLN A 99 -6.80 16.52 3.33
C GLN A 99 -7.36 15.11 3.46
N ILE A 100 -6.64 14.09 2.94
CA ILE A 100 -7.04 12.67 3.04
C ILE A 100 -7.22 12.25 4.51
N ILE A 101 -6.27 12.57 5.38
CA ILE A 101 -6.33 12.25 6.81
C ILE A 101 -7.56 12.93 7.46
N GLN A 102 -7.79 14.20 7.18
CA GLN A 102 -8.93 14.93 7.74
C GLN A 102 -10.26 14.31 7.32
N ASP A 103 -10.40 13.97 6.04
CA ASP A 103 -11.63 13.38 5.49
C ASP A 103 -11.84 11.94 6.00
N ALA A 104 -10.80 11.13 6.04
CA ALA A 104 -10.86 9.75 6.50
C ALA A 104 -11.28 9.63 7.97
N HIS A 105 -10.78 10.55 8.80
CA HIS A 105 -11.03 10.56 10.25
C HIS A 105 -12.22 11.43 10.68
N LYS A 106 -12.91 12.10 9.73
CA LYS A 106 -14.04 12.98 10.01
C LYS A 106 -15.16 12.24 10.75
N GLY A 107 -15.52 12.73 11.92
CA GLY A 107 -16.56 12.12 12.77
C GLY A 107 -16.18 10.81 13.47
N LYS A 108 -15.01 10.23 13.16
CA LYS A 108 -14.51 8.98 13.75
C LYS A 108 -13.45 9.21 14.83
N THR A 109 -12.58 10.21 14.64
CA THR A 109 -11.42 10.45 15.48
C THR A 109 -11.39 11.89 16.01
N LYS A 110 -11.05 12.07 17.28
CA LYS A 110 -10.92 13.40 17.88
C LYS A 110 -9.79 14.19 17.20
N ARG A 111 -10.01 15.48 16.94
CA ARG A 111 -9.00 16.37 16.33
C ARG A 111 -7.67 16.41 17.07
N SER A 112 -7.68 16.24 18.41
CA SER A 112 -6.47 16.19 19.22
C SER A 112 -5.63 14.95 18.90
N VAL A 113 -6.28 13.80 18.65
CA VAL A 113 -5.61 12.55 18.30
C VAL A 113 -5.01 12.65 16.89
N ILE A 114 -5.76 13.22 15.94
CA ILE A 114 -5.26 13.45 14.56
C ILE A 114 -4.00 14.33 14.63
N ARG A 115 -4.05 15.47 15.34
CA ARG A 115 -2.89 16.35 15.48
C ARG A 115 -1.70 15.68 16.17
N LYS A 116 -1.98 14.83 17.18
CA LYS A 116 -0.93 14.04 17.86
C LYS A 116 -0.19 13.17 16.85
N TYR A 117 -0.89 12.32 16.09
CA TYR A 117 -0.25 11.38 15.17
C TYR A 117 0.45 12.07 13.99
N ILE A 118 -0.10 13.17 13.48
CA ILE A 118 0.59 13.97 12.46
C ILE A 118 1.92 14.52 13.00
N LYS A 119 1.90 15.08 14.22
CA LYS A 119 3.12 15.58 14.85
C LYS A 119 4.14 14.46 15.06
N GLU A 120 3.73 13.34 15.62
CA GLU A 120 4.57 12.17 15.90
C GLU A 120 5.16 11.57 14.60
N SER A 121 4.41 11.61 13.48
CA SER A 121 4.91 11.26 12.15
C SER A 121 6.02 12.21 11.69
N THR A 122 5.82 13.51 11.83
CA THR A 122 6.81 14.53 11.43
C THR A 122 8.09 14.43 12.26
N GLU A 123 7.96 14.08 13.54
CA GLU A 123 9.07 13.91 14.48
C GLU A 123 9.76 12.55 14.37
N ASN A 124 9.26 11.67 13.52
CA ASN A 124 9.73 10.28 13.36
C ASN A 124 9.85 9.52 14.70
N LYS A 125 8.86 9.73 15.57
CA LYS A 125 8.91 9.35 16.99
C LYS A 125 9.12 7.87 17.25
N TYR A 126 8.54 7.02 16.40
CA TYR A 126 8.48 5.60 16.66
C TYR A 126 9.60 4.79 15.98
N ARG A 127 10.25 5.39 14.99
CA ARG A 127 11.19 4.72 14.10
C ARG A 127 12.63 5.02 14.47
N ALA A 128 13.42 3.99 14.68
CA ALA A 128 14.86 4.10 14.85
C ALA A 128 15.53 4.32 13.48
N SER A 129 15.07 3.56 12.48
CA SER A 129 15.52 3.70 11.10
C SER A 129 14.41 3.28 10.11
N SER A 130 14.53 3.74 8.87
CA SER A 130 13.72 3.20 7.77
C SER A 130 14.49 3.23 6.44
N ARG A 131 14.14 2.30 5.54
CA ARG A 131 14.67 2.23 4.18
C ARG A 131 13.51 2.02 3.22
N SER A 132 13.43 2.87 2.18
CA SER A 132 12.38 2.77 1.18
C SER A 132 12.95 2.30 -0.16
N TYR A 133 12.21 1.43 -0.82
CA TYR A 133 12.51 0.93 -2.15
C TYR A 133 11.30 1.18 -3.05
N THR A 134 11.57 1.63 -4.28
CA THR A 134 10.57 1.68 -5.34
C THR A 134 10.82 0.51 -6.27
N MET A 135 9.76 -0.25 -6.54
CA MET A 135 9.82 -1.47 -7.34
C MET A 135 8.80 -1.41 -8.46
N GLN A 136 9.14 -2.04 -9.57
CA GLN A 136 8.30 -2.19 -10.73
C GLN A 136 8.17 -3.67 -11.04
N SER A 137 6.94 -4.14 -11.27
CA SER A 137 6.75 -5.52 -11.72
C SER A 137 7.29 -5.69 -13.12
N ILE A 138 8.18 -6.65 -13.30
CA ILE A 138 8.74 -7.01 -14.62
C ILE A 138 8.11 -8.28 -15.20
N SER A 139 7.45 -9.08 -14.36
CA SER A 139 6.75 -10.30 -14.75
C SER A 139 5.76 -10.68 -13.66
N ASN A 140 4.54 -10.99 -14.06
CA ASN A 140 3.50 -11.52 -13.18
C ASN A 140 3.03 -12.86 -13.77
N LEU A 141 3.02 -13.90 -12.93
CA LEU A 141 2.41 -15.17 -13.25
C LEU A 141 1.16 -15.29 -12.38
N SER A 142 0.00 -15.43 -13.01
CA SER A 142 -1.26 -15.76 -12.36
C SER A 142 -1.89 -16.95 -13.08
N GLU A 143 -2.70 -17.73 -12.39
CA GLU A 143 -3.54 -18.72 -13.06
C GLU A 143 -4.49 -18.01 -14.03
N GLU A 144 -4.71 -18.59 -15.22
CA GLU A 144 -5.62 -18.05 -16.21
C GLU A 144 -7.03 -17.95 -15.61
N GLY A 145 -7.56 -16.73 -15.53
CA GLY A 145 -8.91 -16.47 -15.01
C GLY A 145 -8.96 -15.94 -13.57
N LEU A 146 -7.84 -15.73 -12.90
CA LEU A 146 -7.84 -14.99 -11.64
C LEU A 146 -8.09 -13.50 -11.88
N ASP A 147 -9.14 -12.99 -11.24
CA ASP A 147 -9.40 -11.55 -11.13
C ASP A 147 -8.15 -10.86 -10.57
N PRO A 148 -7.67 -9.74 -11.16
CA PRO A 148 -6.57 -8.96 -10.62
C PRO A 148 -6.77 -8.59 -9.13
N GLU A 149 -7.98 -8.28 -8.70
CA GLU A 149 -8.32 -8.04 -7.30
C GLU A 149 -8.18 -9.30 -6.44
N ALA A 150 -8.53 -10.47 -6.95
CA ALA A 150 -8.36 -11.75 -6.28
C ALA A 150 -6.87 -12.14 -6.20
N THR A 151 -6.06 -11.78 -7.21
CA THR A 151 -4.61 -12.00 -7.19
C THR A 151 -3.93 -11.15 -6.12
N ILE A 152 -4.36 -9.91 -5.93
CA ILE A 152 -3.89 -9.07 -4.83
C ILE A 152 -4.26 -9.72 -3.48
N LYS A 153 -5.52 -10.14 -3.30
CA LYS A 153 -5.96 -10.85 -2.08
C LYS A 153 -5.23 -12.18 -1.86
N ALA A 154 -4.98 -12.96 -2.90
CA ALA A 154 -4.27 -14.23 -2.81
C ALA A 154 -2.79 -14.04 -2.43
N THR A 155 -2.15 -12.97 -2.90
CA THR A 155 -0.79 -12.60 -2.48
C THR A 155 -0.75 -12.26 -0.97
N TYR A 156 -1.79 -11.62 -0.44
CA TYR A 156 -1.93 -11.37 0.99
C TYR A 156 -2.04 -12.67 1.81
N ILE A 157 -2.86 -13.61 1.37
CA ILE A 157 -3.07 -14.90 2.07
C ILE A 157 -1.82 -15.78 2.00
N GLY A 158 -1.09 -15.78 0.88
CA GLY A 158 0.11 -16.59 0.69
C GLY A 158 1.30 -16.16 1.55
N MET A 159 1.35 -14.90 1.98
CA MET A 159 2.40 -14.40 2.88
C MET A 159 2.10 -14.66 4.37
N GLU A 160 0.84 -14.85 4.75
CA GLU A 160 0.46 -15.29 6.11
C GLU A 160 0.73 -16.81 6.33
N ALA A 161 0.98 -17.57 5.29
CA ALA A 161 1.11 -19.04 5.34
C ALA A 161 2.56 -19.56 5.25
N LEU A 162 3.54 -18.68 5.19
CA LEU A 162 4.97 -19.00 5.22
C LEU A 162 5.60 -18.54 6.51
#